data_c5c010ca5a7901d9826ea7ad9fa75687
#
_entry.id   c5c010ca5a7901d9826ea7ad9fa75687
#
_cell.length_a   1.000
_cell.length_b   1.000
_cell.length_c   1.000
_cell.angle_alpha   90.00
_cell.angle_beta   90.00
_cell.angle_gamma   90.00
#
_symmetry.space_group_name_H-M   'P 1'
#
loop_
_entity.id
_entity.type
_entity.pdbx_description
1 polymer ?
#
loop_
_entity_poly.entity_id
_entity_poly.type
_entity_poly.pdbx_seq_one_letter_code
_entity_poly.pdbx_strand_id
1 'polypeptide(L)'
;VLAQSGSITNINPAQRTDGSMIVDIYYDLAGPEPAYTITAEASFDGGANFSPADSVSGDAGAGIEPGTGKNITWKFGAEFPGQFTNTGQVRLTASLVIPWNCGDPFTDPRDNQEYTTVQIGTQCWMAENLNIGTMITGTSSQTNNGIIEKYCFDNSTANCDVYGGLYQWNEMMQYVTTPGVKGICPDGWHLPTDAEYCTLTQFIDPTVNCGVTGWSGTDVGTKMKSTTGWNAGGNGTNASGFTALPGGYRYTNGNFYDFTYSASF
;
A
#
# COMPACT_ATOMS: atom_id res chain seq x y z
N VAL A 1 18.15 -16.15 -0.29
CA VAL A 1 18.27 -15.97 -1.75
C VAL A 1 17.39 -14.80 -2.08
N LEU A 2 17.99 -13.72 -2.61
CA LEU A 2 17.24 -12.58 -3.09
C LEU A 2 16.37 -13.06 -4.27
N ALA A 3 15.08 -12.82 -4.17
CA ALA A 3 14.11 -13.04 -5.22
C ALA A 3 14.53 -12.26 -6.47
N GLN A 4 14.56 -12.89 -7.64
CA GLN A 4 15.03 -12.27 -8.89
C GLN A 4 13.83 -11.77 -9.71
N SER A 5 13.92 -10.53 -10.19
CA SER A 5 12.93 -9.98 -11.12
C SER A 5 12.85 -10.83 -12.40
N GLY A 6 11.64 -10.95 -12.95
CA GLY A 6 11.45 -11.57 -14.25
C GLY A 6 12.08 -10.73 -15.38
N SER A 7 12.53 -11.40 -16.42
CA SER A 7 13.00 -10.77 -17.66
C SER A 7 11.90 -10.84 -18.71
N ILE A 8 11.51 -9.68 -19.25
CA ILE A 8 10.58 -9.58 -20.38
C ILE A 8 11.35 -9.28 -21.66
N THR A 9 11.09 -10.06 -22.69
CA THR A 9 11.71 -9.92 -24.01
C THR A 9 10.65 -10.02 -25.12
N ASN A 10 11.04 -9.71 -26.36
CA ASN A 10 10.19 -9.82 -27.54
C ASN A 10 8.84 -9.06 -27.42
N ILE A 11 8.85 -7.88 -26.76
CA ILE A 11 7.63 -7.05 -26.63
C ILE A 11 7.22 -6.57 -28.03
N ASN A 12 6.03 -6.96 -28.46
CA ASN A 12 5.48 -6.65 -29.77
C ASN A 12 4.03 -6.17 -29.67
N PRO A 13 3.78 -4.86 -29.52
CA PRO A 13 2.45 -4.30 -29.54
C PRO A 13 1.91 -4.23 -30.97
N ALA A 14 0.68 -4.67 -31.19
CA ALA A 14 -0.02 -4.66 -32.45
C ALA A 14 -1.44 -4.12 -32.30
N GLN A 15 -1.75 -2.97 -32.88
CA GLN A 15 -3.11 -2.46 -32.90
C GLN A 15 -3.97 -3.25 -33.89
N ARG A 16 -5.17 -3.66 -33.46
CA ARG A 16 -6.13 -4.33 -34.34
C ARG A 16 -6.65 -3.37 -35.41
N THR A 17 -6.88 -3.89 -36.59
CA THR A 17 -7.36 -3.12 -37.76
C THR A 17 -8.88 -3.22 -37.97
N ASP A 18 -9.58 -3.81 -37.03
CA ASP A 18 -11.03 -4.05 -37.04
C ASP A 18 -11.89 -2.87 -36.52
N GLY A 19 -11.24 -1.75 -36.17
CA GLY A 19 -11.90 -0.56 -35.62
C GLY A 19 -12.17 -0.63 -34.11
N SER A 20 -11.81 -1.72 -33.42
CA SER A 20 -12.01 -1.87 -31.99
C SER A 20 -11.12 -0.98 -31.12
N MET A 21 -10.07 -0.40 -31.71
CA MET A 21 -9.02 0.35 -31.01
C MET A 21 -8.38 -0.44 -29.85
N ILE A 22 -8.26 -1.75 -30.04
CA ILE A 22 -7.59 -2.67 -29.12
C ILE A 22 -6.14 -2.82 -29.58
N VAL A 23 -5.21 -2.91 -28.62
CA VAL A 23 -3.81 -3.26 -28.86
C VAL A 23 -3.54 -4.61 -28.22
N ASP A 24 -3.11 -5.59 -29.00
CA ASP A 24 -2.57 -6.85 -28.51
C ASP A 24 -1.04 -6.69 -28.31
N ILE A 25 -0.56 -7.05 -27.12
CA ILE A 25 0.85 -6.94 -26.77
C ILE A 25 1.37 -8.35 -26.51
N TYR A 26 2.20 -8.85 -27.41
CA TYR A 26 2.87 -10.14 -27.23
C TYR A 26 4.21 -9.94 -26.57
N TYR A 27 4.61 -10.91 -25.73
CA TYR A 27 5.90 -10.88 -25.05
C TYR A 27 6.32 -12.28 -24.58
N ASP A 28 7.59 -12.42 -24.23
CA ASP A 28 8.13 -13.60 -23.56
C ASP A 28 8.54 -13.23 -22.14
N LEU A 29 8.21 -14.09 -21.17
CA LEU A 29 8.55 -13.94 -19.76
C LEU A 29 9.49 -15.07 -19.34
N ALA A 30 10.65 -14.72 -18.80
CA ALA A 30 11.61 -15.67 -18.24
C ALA A 30 11.99 -15.26 -16.82
N GLY A 31 12.23 -16.25 -15.97
CA GLY A 31 12.69 -16.03 -14.59
C GLY A 31 12.63 -17.33 -13.78
N PRO A 32 13.32 -17.38 -12.65
CA PRO A 32 13.40 -18.58 -11.81
C PRO A 32 12.17 -18.79 -10.90
N GLU A 33 11.32 -17.78 -10.76
CA GLU A 33 10.17 -17.84 -9.85
C GLU A 33 8.94 -18.44 -10.56
N PRO A 34 8.02 -19.06 -9.80
CA PRO A 34 6.85 -19.74 -10.38
C PRO A 34 5.87 -18.79 -11.05
N ALA A 35 5.80 -17.53 -10.61
CA ALA A 35 4.91 -16.53 -11.20
C ALA A 35 5.39 -15.10 -10.92
N TYR A 36 4.88 -14.15 -11.74
CA TYR A 36 5.20 -12.72 -11.70
C TYR A 36 3.92 -11.89 -11.79
N THR A 37 3.99 -10.64 -11.32
CA THR A 37 3.01 -9.61 -11.65
C THR A 37 3.51 -8.84 -12.87
N ILE A 38 2.71 -8.78 -13.91
CA ILE A 38 3.03 -8.05 -15.14
C ILE A 38 2.23 -6.75 -15.17
N THR A 39 2.94 -5.63 -15.23
CA THR A 39 2.35 -4.30 -15.43
C THR A 39 2.72 -3.76 -16.80
N ALA A 40 1.81 -3.00 -17.40
CA ALA A 40 1.98 -2.36 -18.69
C ALA A 40 1.92 -0.84 -18.54
N GLU A 41 2.77 -0.15 -19.26
CA GLU A 41 2.77 1.31 -19.39
C GLU A 41 2.91 1.69 -20.85
N ALA A 42 2.33 2.82 -21.24
CA ALA A 42 2.39 3.33 -22.60
C ALA A 42 2.95 4.76 -22.65
N SER A 43 3.70 5.03 -23.68
CA SER A 43 4.19 6.36 -24.05
C SER A 43 3.62 6.81 -25.37
N PHE A 44 3.25 8.06 -25.48
CA PHE A 44 2.72 8.70 -26.69
C PHE A 44 3.70 9.72 -27.29
N ASP A 45 4.83 9.94 -26.64
CA ASP A 45 5.83 10.95 -26.97
C ASP A 45 7.22 10.37 -27.28
N GLY A 46 7.24 9.12 -27.76
CA GLY A 46 8.48 8.45 -28.18
C GLY A 46 9.29 7.90 -27.01
N GLY A 47 8.67 7.65 -25.85
CA GLY A 47 9.32 7.07 -24.68
C GLY A 47 9.83 8.10 -23.67
N ALA A 48 9.50 9.39 -23.84
CA ALA A 48 9.91 10.43 -22.90
C ALA A 48 9.12 10.34 -21.57
N ASN A 49 7.80 10.07 -21.67
CA ASN A 49 6.94 9.86 -20.50
C ASN A 49 6.10 8.59 -20.70
N PHE A 50 5.90 7.85 -19.61
CA PHE A 50 5.05 6.66 -19.59
C PHE A 50 3.89 6.86 -18.61
N SER A 51 2.71 6.39 -19.02
CA SER A 51 1.51 6.33 -18.18
C SER A 51 1.05 4.88 -18.05
N PRO A 52 0.46 4.49 -16.91
CA PRO A 52 -0.11 3.15 -16.76
C PRO A 52 -1.11 2.82 -17.87
N ALA A 53 -1.13 1.56 -18.29
CA ALA A 53 -2.15 0.97 -19.14
C ALA A 53 -2.99 0.04 -18.25
N ASP A 54 -4.09 0.57 -17.71
CA ASP A 54 -4.89 -0.11 -16.67
C ASP A 54 -6.00 -0.98 -17.25
N SER A 55 -6.52 -0.62 -18.44
CA SER A 55 -7.58 -1.38 -19.13
C SER A 55 -7.06 -2.61 -19.88
N VAL A 56 -6.26 -3.42 -19.18
CA VAL A 56 -5.61 -4.63 -19.72
C VAL A 56 -6.27 -5.93 -19.27
N SER A 57 -6.11 -6.99 -20.05
CA SER A 57 -6.55 -8.35 -19.72
C SER A 57 -5.67 -9.40 -20.40
N GLY A 58 -5.82 -10.67 -20.08
CA GLY A 58 -4.94 -11.75 -20.56
C GLY A 58 -3.76 -11.96 -19.62
N ASP A 59 -2.56 -12.11 -20.17
CA ASP A 59 -1.32 -12.34 -19.41
C ASP A 59 -0.80 -11.02 -18.78
N ALA A 60 -1.64 -10.31 -18.01
CA ALA A 60 -1.33 -9.11 -17.23
C ALA A 60 -1.85 -9.25 -15.81
N GLY A 61 -1.30 -8.46 -14.87
CA GLY A 61 -1.62 -8.58 -13.45
C GLY A 61 -0.80 -9.65 -12.75
N ALA A 62 -1.30 -10.14 -11.61
CA ALA A 62 -0.61 -11.09 -10.77
C ALA A 62 -0.75 -12.54 -11.26
N GLY A 63 0.22 -13.40 -10.91
CA GLY A 63 0.13 -14.84 -11.13
C GLY A 63 0.51 -15.29 -12.54
N ILE A 64 1.25 -14.48 -13.29
CA ILE A 64 1.68 -14.84 -14.66
C ILE A 64 2.92 -15.73 -14.58
N GLU A 65 2.79 -16.97 -14.99
CA GLU A 65 3.89 -17.93 -15.04
C GLU A 65 4.85 -17.61 -16.18
N PRO A 66 6.17 -17.89 -16.05
CA PRO A 66 7.12 -17.82 -17.16
C PRO A 66 6.67 -18.61 -18.39
N GLY A 67 6.96 -18.10 -19.58
CA GLY A 67 6.60 -18.73 -20.83
C GLY A 67 6.79 -17.79 -22.04
N THR A 68 6.69 -18.36 -23.22
CA THR A 68 6.78 -17.62 -24.48
C THR A 68 5.41 -17.36 -25.07
N GLY A 69 5.28 -16.31 -25.88
CA GLY A 69 4.04 -15.98 -26.58
C GLY A 69 2.89 -15.54 -25.65
N LYS A 70 3.21 -14.95 -24.52
CA LYS A 70 2.23 -14.31 -23.64
C LYS A 70 1.51 -13.20 -24.38
N ASN A 71 0.22 -12.98 -24.04
CA ASN A 71 -0.58 -11.95 -24.70
C ASN A 71 -1.36 -11.10 -23.70
N ILE A 72 -1.19 -9.79 -23.83
CA ILE A 72 -2.02 -8.78 -23.14
C ILE A 72 -2.94 -8.16 -24.17
N THR A 73 -4.22 -8.11 -23.88
CA THR A 73 -5.22 -7.36 -24.64
C THR A 73 -5.50 -6.03 -23.92
N TRP A 74 -5.10 -4.93 -24.52
CA TRP A 74 -5.26 -3.58 -23.97
C TRP A 74 -6.40 -2.84 -24.69
N LYS A 75 -7.41 -2.41 -23.95
CA LYS A 75 -8.55 -1.62 -24.47
C LYS A 75 -8.16 -0.14 -24.60
N PHE A 76 -7.15 0.14 -25.43
CA PHE A 76 -6.56 1.45 -25.60
C PHE A 76 -7.59 2.54 -25.89
N GLY A 77 -8.51 2.33 -26.84
CA GLY A 77 -9.49 3.33 -27.22
C GLY A 77 -10.49 3.70 -26.12
N ALA A 78 -10.75 2.80 -25.17
CA ALA A 78 -11.59 3.09 -24.02
C ALA A 78 -10.86 3.91 -22.94
N GLU A 79 -9.57 3.66 -22.79
CA GLU A 79 -8.73 4.31 -21.76
C GLU A 79 -8.21 5.67 -22.23
N PHE A 80 -7.80 5.77 -23.49
CA PHE A 80 -7.25 7.00 -24.08
C PHE A 80 -8.07 7.44 -25.33
N PRO A 81 -9.32 7.87 -25.16
CA PRO A 81 -10.18 8.23 -26.29
C PRO A 81 -9.60 9.42 -27.08
N GLY A 82 -9.49 9.26 -28.40
CA GLY A 82 -9.00 10.31 -29.29
C GLY A 82 -7.48 10.50 -29.32
N GLN A 83 -6.72 9.67 -28.63
CA GLN A 83 -5.26 9.66 -28.75
C GLN A 83 -4.81 8.92 -30.01
N PHE A 84 -3.93 9.58 -30.76
CA PHE A 84 -3.27 9.03 -31.94
C PHE A 84 -1.78 9.36 -31.90
N THR A 85 -0.93 8.38 -32.13
CA THR A 85 0.52 8.58 -32.22
C THR A 85 1.13 7.59 -33.20
N ASN A 86 2.19 8.02 -33.89
CA ASN A 86 3.05 7.16 -34.68
C ASN A 86 4.37 6.83 -33.98
N THR A 87 4.53 7.32 -32.75
CA THR A 87 5.72 7.12 -31.91
C THR A 87 5.38 6.40 -30.60
N GLY A 88 4.22 5.73 -30.56
CA GLY A 88 3.76 4.99 -29.39
C GLY A 88 4.74 3.90 -28.99
N GLN A 89 5.01 3.77 -27.70
CA GLN A 89 5.82 2.72 -27.11
C GLN A 89 5.09 2.06 -25.95
N VAL A 90 5.35 0.78 -25.75
CA VAL A 90 4.86 0.01 -24.60
C VAL A 90 6.06 -0.47 -23.79
N ARG A 91 5.95 -0.34 -22.48
CA ARG A 91 6.88 -0.91 -21.52
C ARG A 91 6.15 -1.91 -20.64
N LEU A 92 6.71 -3.11 -20.49
CA LEU A 92 6.22 -4.12 -19.57
C LEU A 92 7.24 -4.31 -18.45
N THR A 93 6.74 -4.48 -17.23
CA THR A 93 7.57 -4.78 -16.06
C THR A 93 7.08 -6.08 -15.44
N ALA A 94 7.99 -7.00 -15.15
CA ALA A 94 7.73 -8.22 -14.39
C ALA A 94 8.27 -8.05 -12.98
N SER A 95 7.38 -7.91 -12.03
CA SER A 95 7.69 -7.93 -10.60
C SER A 95 7.33 -9.29 -9.99
N LEU A 96 8.03 -9.65 -8.91
CA LEU A 96 7.73 -10.90 -8.21
C LEU A 96 6.32 -10.90 -7.65
N VAL A 97 5.60 -12.00 -7.88
CA VAL A 97 4.56 -12.41 -6.96
C VAL A 97 5.26 -13.26 -5.89
N ILE A 98 5.65 -12.65 -4.80
CA ILE A 98 5.93 -13.42 -3.61
C ILE A 98 4.56 -13.92 -3.15
N PRO A 99 4.31 -15.24 -3.04
CA PRO A 99 3.11 -15.75 -2.39
C PRO A 99 3.20 -15.33 -0.91
N TRP A 100 2.68 -14.14 -0.63
CA TRP A 100 2.66 -13.58 0.70
C TRP A 100 1.37 -14.03 1.37
N ASN A 101 1.49 -14.71 2.50
CA ASN A 101 0.35 -15.08 3.31
C ASN A 101 0.27 -14.16 4.52
N CYS A 102 -0.93 -13.81 4.91
CA CYS A 102 -1.13 -13.06 6.14
C CYS A 102 -0.54 -13.83 7.33
N GLY A 103 0.27 -13.15 8.12
CA GLY A 103 1.10 -13.74 9.18
C GLY A 103 2.58 -13.83 8.79
N ASP A 104 2.91 -13.78 7.50
CA ASP A 104 4.29 -13.64 7.05
C ASP A 104 4.74 -12.17 7.14
N PRO A 105 6.04 -11.91 7.34
CA PRO A 105 6.58 -10.56 7.22
C PRO A 105 6.39 -10.01 5.80
N PHE A 106 6.07 -8.72 5.69
CA PHE A 106 5.98 -8.00 4.44
C PHE A 106 7.12 -6.99 4.33
N THR A 107 7.86 -7.00 3.24
CA THR A 107 8.90 -6.00 2.95
C THR A 107 8.35 -4.95 2.00
N ASP A 108 8.34 -3.69 2.43
CA ASP A 108 7.97 -2.57 1.55
C ASP A 108 9.11 -2.32 0.54
N PRO A 109 8.87 -2.51 -0.77
CA PRO A 109 9.93 -2.37 -1.77
C PRO A 109 10.41 -0.92 -1.97
N ARG A 110 9.71 0.06 -1.40
CA ARG A 110 10.03 1.49 -1.57
C ARG A 110 11.20 1.93 -0.68
N ASP A 111 11.37 1.29 0.49
CA ASP A 111 12.44 1.60 1.45
C ASP A 111 13.13 0.35 2.04
N ASN A 112 12.67 -0.86 1.65
CA ASN A 112 13.10 -2.16 2.15
C ASN A 112 12.85 -2.37 3.65
N GLN A 113 11.93 -1.63 4.26
CA GLN A 113 11.51 -1.89 5.63
C GLN A 113 10.60 -3.11 5.68
N GLU A 114 10.85 -4.00 6.62
CA GLU A 114 10.01 -5.17 6.90
C GLU A 114 8.95 -4.81 7.94
N TYR A 115 7.73 -5.26 7.71
CA TYR A 115 6.59 -5.12 8.62
C TYR A 115 6.03 -6.50 8.94
N THR A 116 5.79 -6.76 10.21
CA THR A 116 5.03 -7.95 10.63
C THR A 116 3.56 -7.78 10.29
N THR A 117 2.88 -8.89 10.04
CA THR A 117 1.45 -8.88 9.72
C THR A 117 0.69 -9.87 10.58
N VAL A 118 -0.61 -9.68 10.72
CA VAL A 118 -1.48 -10.53 11.51
C VAL A 118 -2.84 -10.68 10.85
N GLN A 119 -3.34 -11.93 10.84
CA GLN A 119 -4.72 -12.19 10.44
C GLN A 119 -5.65 -12.02 11.63
N ILE A 120 -6.64 -11.13 11.51
CA ILE A 120 -7.68 -10.92 12.50
C ILE A 120 -9.04 -11.11 11.83
N GLY A 121 -9.72 -12.18 12.17
CA GLY A 121 -10.91 -12.61 11.45
C GLY A 121 -10.60 -12.96 9.99
N THR A 122 -11.27 -12.29 9.06
CA THR A 122 -11.04 -12.44 7.60
C THR A 122 -10.13 -11.38 7.02
N GLN A 123 -9.61 -10.46 7.84
CA GLN A 123 -8.79 -9.33 7.41
C GLN A 123 -7.32 -9.57 7.74
N CYS A 124 -6.44 -9.02 6.91
CA CYS A 124 -5.01 -8.97 7.18
C CYS A 124 -4.60 -7.55 7.55
N TRP A 125 -3.86 -7.41 8.64
CA TRP A 125 -3.42 -6.13 9.17
C TRP A 125 -1.89 -6.11 9.31
N MET A 126 -1.29 -4.94 9.12
CA MET A 126 0.06 -4.71 9.61
C MET A 126 0.02 -4.69 11.14
N ALA A 127 0.92 -5.43 11.78
CA ALA A 127 1.08 -5.46 13.24
C ALA A 127 2.11 -4.43 13.72
N GLU A 128 2.51 -3.55 12.83
CA GLU A 128 3.42 -2.42 13.05
C GLU A 128 2.92 -1.19 12.31
N ASN A 129 3.21 -0.01 12.87
CA ASN A 129 2.87 1.25 12.23
C ASN A 129 3.78 1.51 11.02
N LEU A 130 3.19 1.98 9.92
CA LEU A 130 3.92 2.34 8.72
C LEU A 130 4.93 3.46 9.00
N ASN A 131 6.15 3.33 8.44
CA ASN A 131 7.24 4.29 8.66
C ASN A 131 7.85 4.81 7.34
N ILE A 132 7.06 4.86 6.27
CA ILE A 132 7.51 5.31 4.94
C ILE A 132 7.67 6.83 4.87
N GLY A 133 8.60 7.29 4.05
CA GLY A 133 8.73 8.69 3.66
C GLY A 133 9.85 9.45 4.37
N THR A 134 10.03 10.70 3.93
CA THR A 134 11.07 11.61 4.42
C THR A 134 10.59 12.34 5.66
N MET A 135 11.39 12.31 6.73
CA MET A 135 11.07 13.06 7.94
C MET A 135 11.16 14.56 7.71
N ILE A 136 10.12 15.27 8.17
CA ILE A 136 10.11 16.73 8.30
C ILE A 136 9.89 17.13 9.76
N THR A 137 10.22 18.38 10.10
CA THR A 137 10.07 18.89 11.50
C THR A 137 8.59 19.08 11.85
N GLY A 138 8.25 18.91 13.12
CA GLY A 138 6.87 19.08 13.60
C GLY A 138 6.28 20.46 13.30
N THR A 139 7.11 21.50 13.13
CA THR A 139 6.66 22.87 12.80
C THR A 139 6.36 23.06 11.31
N SER A 140 6.77 22.16 10.44
CA SER A 140 6.47 22.17 9.01
C SER A 140 5.14 21.47 8.72
N SER A 141 4.46 21.85 7.64
CA SER A 141 3.28 21.12 7.16
C SER A 141 3.68 20.18 6.03
N GLN A 142 3.11 18.99 6.01
CA GLN A 142 3.18 18.09 4.87
C GLN A 142 2.45 18.70 3.67
N THR A 143 2.97 18.50 2.47
CA THR A 143 2.49 19.18 1.25
C THR A 143 2.43 18.23 0.07
N ASN A 144 1.49 18.46 -0.86
CA ASN A 144 1.36 17.68 -2.10
C ASN A 144 2.50 18.00 -3.08
N ASN A 145 3.70 17.51 -2.76
CA ASN A 145 4.93 17.78 -3.52
C ASN A 145 5.47 16.52 -4.25
N GLY A 146 4.72 15.41 -4.22
CA GLY A 146 5.12 14.13 -4.81
C GLY A 146 6.12 13.33 -3.97
N ILE A 147 6.44 13.79 -2.75
CA ILE A 147 7.30 13.09 -1.79
C ILE A 147 6.44 12.73 -0.58
N ILE A 148 6.43 11.46 -0.18
CA ILE A 148 5.79 11.08 1.07
C ILE A 148 6.60 11.66 2.22
N GLU A 149 5.97 12.50 3.04
CA GLU A 149 6.56 13.15 4.20
C GLU A 149 5.99 12.54 5.49
N LYS A 150 6.80 12.47 6.54
CA LYS A 150 6.39 12.00 7.86
C LYS A 150 6.91 12.90 8.96
N TYR A 151 6.25 12.85 10.11
CA TYR A 151 6.83 13.34 11.36
C TYR A 151 7.29 12.15 12.20
N CYS A 152 8.35 12.35 12.96
CA CYS A 152 8.72 11.44 14.03
C CYS A 152 8.44 12.15 15.37
N PHE A 153 7.86 11.42 16.33
CA PHE A 153 7.55 12.02 17.63
C PHE A 153 8.77 12.74 18.21
N ASP A 154 8.57 13.95 18.68
CA ASP A 154 9.61 14.86 19.22
C ASP A 154 10.78 15.12 18.25
N ASN A 155 10.54 15.08 16.95
CA ASN A 155 11.52 15.22 15.87
C ASN A 155 12.71 14.23 15.98
N SER A 156 12.50 13.05 16.55
CA SER A 156 13.50 12.00 16.72
C SER A 156 13.24 10.82 15.77
N THR A 157 14.18 10.52 14.88
CA THR A 157 14.09 9.34 14.00
C THR A 157 14.01 8.04 14.79
N ALA A 158 14.66 7.95 15.95
CA ALA A 158 14.58 6.79 16.83
C ALA A 158 13.15 6.51 17.32
N ASN A 159 12.29 7.54 17.43
CA ASN A 159 10.88 7.34 17.73
C ASN A 159 10.11 6.79 16.52
N CYS A 160 10.46 7.18 15.31
CA CYS A 160 9.91 6.56 14.10
C CYS A 160 10.29 5.08 13.98
N ASP A 161 11.53 4.73 14.32
CA ASP A 161 12.03 3.35 14.24
C ASP A 161 11.26 2.39 15.18
N VAL A 162 10.68 2.93 16.26
CA VAL A 162 9.92 2.15 17.26
C VAL A 162 8.40 2.27 17.05
N TYR A 163 7.91 3.49 16.78
CA TYR A 163 6.48 3.80 16.82
C TYR A 163 5.87 4.07 15.45
N GLY A 164 6.67 4.05 14.39
CA GLY A 164 6.24 4.43 13.04
C GLY A 164 6.17 5.93 12.80
N GLY A 165 5.78 6.31 11.60
CA GLY A 165 5.60 7.70 11.19
C GLY A 165 4.26 8.27 11.65
N LEU A 166 4.22 9.59 11.87
CA LEU A 166 2.98 10.35 12.06
C LEU A 166 2.70 11.14 10.78
N TYR A 167 1.45 11.07 10.31
CA TYR A 167 1.04 11.67 9.05
C TYR A 167 -0.17 12.58 9.24
N GLN A 168 -0.22 13.69 8.51
CA GLN A 168 -1.45 14.44 8.37
C GLN A 168 -2.42 13.64 7.48
N TRP A 169 -3.72 13.79 7.69
CA TRP A 169 -4.74 13.07 6.92
C TRP A 169 -4.55 13.18 5.40
N ASN A 170 -4.32 14.39 4.90
CA ASN A 170 -4.15 14.58 3.46
C ASN A 170 -2.92 13.87 2.91
N GLU A 171 -1.82 13.85 3.66
CA GLU A 171 -0.60 13.14 3.28
C GLU A 171 -0.83 11.63 3.28
N MET A 172 -1.43 11.11 4.35
CA MET A 172 -1.75 9.68 4.46
C MET A 172 -2.64 9.22 3.31
N MET A 173 -3.63 10.03 2.91
CA MET A 173 -4.54 9.77 1.79
C MET A 173 -3.92 10.07 0.42
N GLN A 174 -2.68 10.59 0.33
CA GLN A 174 -2.06 11.09 -0.90
C GLN A 174 -2.97 12.08 -1.64
N TYR A 175 -3.61 12.95 -0.84
CA TYR A 175 -4.48 14.04 -1.33
C TYR A 175 -5.71 13.58 -2.13
N VAL A 176 -6.10 12.32 -1.97
CA VAL A 176 -7.35 11.74 -2.51
C VAL A 176 -8.37 11.63 -1.38
N THR A 177 -9.66 11.79 -1.68
CA THR A 177 -10.74 11.77 -0.67
C THR A 177 -11.61 10.52 -0.71
N THR A 178 -11.37 9.61 -1.64
CA THR A 178 -12.15 8.37 -1.78
C THR A 178 -11.80 7.38 -0.65
N PRO A 179 -12.77 6.83 0.09
CA PRO A 179 -12.51 5.79 1.08
C PRO A 179 -11.89 4.52 0.47
N GLY A 180 -11.05 3.84 1.23
CA GLY A 180 -10.41 2.59 0.80
C GLY A 180 -9.33 2.75 -0.27
N VAL A 181 -8.82 3.98 -0.45
CA VAL A 181 -7.68 4.21 -1.35
C VAL A 181 -6.40 3.61 -0.77
N LYS A 182 -5.46 3.29 -1.64
CA LYS A 182 -4.11 2.88 -1.27
C LYS A 182 -3.44 3.92 -0.34
N GLY A 183 -3.56 5.21 -0.65
CA GLY A 183 -2.85 6.28 0.06
C GLY A 183 -1.34 6.03 0.12
N ILE A 184 -0.73 6.20 1.28
CA ILE A 184 0.70 5.92 1.50
C ILE A 184 1.02 4.43 1.68
N CYS A 185 0.03 3.54 1.67
CA CYS A 185 0.26 2.10 1.84
C CYS A 185 1.09 1.52 0.68
N PRO A 186 1.80 0.40 0.89
CA PRO A 186 2.45 -0.35 -0.17
C PRO A 186 1.45 -0.94 -1.16
N ASP A 187 1.93 -1.43 -2.30
CA ASP A 187 1.07 -2.11 -3.28
C ASP A 187 0.40 -3.35 -2.66
N GLY A 188 -0.87 -3.55 -2.96
CA GLY A 188 -1.70 -4.61 -2.37
C GLY A 188 -2.31 -4.26 -1.00
N TRP A 189 -1.94 -3.12 -0.41
CA TRP A 189 -2.48 -2.60 0.84
C TRP A 189 -3.27 -1.31 0.61
N HIS A 190 -4.20 -1.02 1.50
CA HIS A 190 -4.98 0.22 1.47
C HIS A 190 -5.20 0.77 2.88
N LEU A 191 -5.55 2.03 2.97
CA LEU A 191 -5.98 2.65 4.22
C LEU A 191 -7.36 2.09 4.61
N PRO A 192 -7.51 1.56 5.83
CA PRO A 192 -8.77 0.94 6.22
C PRO A 192 -9.91 1.97 6.23
N THR A 193 -11.07 1.53 5.77
CA THR A 193 -12.30 2.26 5.94
C THR A 193 -12.84 2.10 7.37
N ASP A 194 -13.74 2.98 7.78
CA ASP A 194 -14.46 2.86 9.06
C ASP A 194 -15.17 1.48 9.21
N ALA A 195 -15.75 0.97 8.13
CA ALA A 195 -16.41 -0.33 8.11
C ALA A 195 -15.42 -1.50 8.33
N GLU A 196 -14.22 -1.42 7.78
CA GLU A 196 -13.17 -2.43 7.98
C GLU A 196 -12.61 -2.37 9.39
N TYR A 197 -12.42 -1.16 9.91
CA TYR A 197 -12.00 -0.98 11.31
C TYR A 197 -13.08 -1.45 12.30
N CYS A 198 -14.35 -1.24 11.96
CA CYS A 198 -15.47 -1.82 12.70
C CYS A 198 -15.43 -3.35 12.69
N THR A 199 -15.22 -3.98 11.53
CA THR A 199 -15.10 -5.44 11.40
C THR A 199 -13.96 -5.98 12.27
N LEU A 200 -12.79 -5.31 12.26
CA LEU A 200 -11.65 -5.64 13.13
C LEU A 200 -12.05 -5.60 14.60
N THR A 201 -12.58 -4.47 15.04
CA THR A 201 -12.85 -4.24 16.46
C THR A 201 -13.97 -5.13 16.99
N GLN A 202 -15.02 -5.39 16.19
CA GLN A 202 -16.09 -6.32 16.55
C GLN A 202 -15.65 -7.79 16.57
N PHE A 203 -14.67 -8.18 15.75
CA PHE A 203 -14.10 -9.52 15.83
C PHE A 203 -13.34 -9.73 17.15
N ILE A 204 -12.61 -8.70 17.59
CA ILE A 204 -11.82 -8.73 18.85
C ILE A 204 -12.73 -8.66 20.09
N ASP A 205 -13.76 -7.82 20.03
CA ASP A 205 -14.74 -7.62 21.10
C ASP A 205 -16.15 -7.43 20.50
N PRO A 206 -16.98 -8.49 20.50
CA PRO A 206 -18.33 -8.43 19.92
C PRO A 206 -19.27 -7.42 20.58
N THR A 207 -18.89 -6.80 21.71
CA THR A 207 -19.68 -5.75 22.37
C THR A 207 -19.45 -4.36 21.76
N VAL A 208 -18.51 -4.22 20.81
CA VAL A 208 -18.27 -2.97 20.07
C VAL A 208 -19.49 -2.61 19.24
N ASN A 209 -19.96 -1.38 19.39
CA ASN A 209 -21.03 -0.79 18.59
C ASN A 209 -20.47 0.32 17.72
N CYS A 210 -20.31 0.06 16.42
CA CYS A 210 -19.77 1.01 15.46
C CYS A 210 -20.75 2.13 15.07
N GLY A 211 -22.01 2.03 15.46
CA GLY A 211 -23.02 3.08 15.23
C GLY A 211 -22.97 4.25 16.22
N VAL A 212 -22.07 4.20 17.20
CA VAL A 212 -21.93 5.27 18.20
C VAL A 212 -20.61 6.01 18.03
N THR A 213 -20.62 7.31 18.29
CA THR A 213 -19.39 8.11 18.38
C THR A 213 -18.82 8.03 19.79
N GLY A 214 -17.51 7.78 19.89
CA GLY A 214 -16.79 7.70 21.15
C GLY A 214 -16.44 6.27 21.57
N TRP A 215 -16.26 6.06 22.86
CA TRP A 215 -15.82 4.77 23.40
C TRP A 215 -16.88 3.69 23.25
N SER A 216 -16.49 2.53 22.74
CA SER A 216 -17.37 1.39 22.54
C SER A 216 -16.60 0.08 22.79
N GLY A 217 -17.32 -0.98 23.18
CA GLY A 217 -16.72 -2.25 23.56
C GLY A 217 -16.31 -2.30 25.05
N THR A 218 -15.91 -3.47 25.49
CA THR A 218 -15.55 -3.76 26.88
C THR A 218 -14.04 -3.82 27.07
N ASP A 219 -13.31 -4.51 26.17
CA ASP A 219 -11.89 -4.80 26.35
C ASP A 219 -11.08 -4.75 25.03
N VAL A 220 -11.68 -4.27 23.93
CA VAL A 220 -11.04 -4.20 22.61
C VAL A 220 -9.67 -3.50 22.68
N GLY A 221 -9.61 -2.34 23.34
CA GLY A 221 -8.35 -1.60 23.48
C GLY A 221 -7.28 -2.38 24.26
N THR A 222 -7.67 -3.13 25.29
CA THR A 222 -6.76 -3.97 26.06
C THR A 222 -6.20 -5.11 25.22
N LYS A 223 -7.03 -5.72 24.38
CA LYS A 223 -6.62 -6.82 23.48
C LYS A 223 -5.77 -6.34 22.28
N MET A 224 -5.94 -5.11 21.84
CA MET A 224 -5.18 -4.54 20.72
C MET A 224 -3.84 -3.96 21.15
N LYS A 225 -3.75 -3.35 22.33
CA LYS A 225 -2.54 -2.69 22.81
C LYS A 225 -1.39 -3.67 23.04
N SER A 226 -0.17 -3.23 22.72
CA SER A 226 1.08 -3.92 23.05
C SER A 226 1.19 -4.20 24.56
N THR A 227 1.97 -5.22 24.91
CA THR A 227 2.20 -5.63 26.31
C THR A 227 3.18 -4.74 27.06
N THR A 228 3.83 -3.81 26.34
CA THR A 228 4.84 -2.88 26.88
C THR A 228 4.72 -1.50 26.22
N GLY A 229 5.37 -0.50 26.81
CA GLY A 229 5.49 0.85 26.26
C GLY A 229 4.40 1.83 26.71
N TRP A 230 3.26 1.36 27.19
CA TRP A 230 2.18 2.22 27.70
C TRP A 230 2.46 2.66 29.13
N ASN A 231 2.17 3.92 29.42
CA ASN A 231 2.44 4.51 30.74
C ASN A 231 1.37 4.08 31.79
N ALA A 232 1.74 4.20 33.06
CA ALA A 232 0.87 4.08 34.22
C ALA A 232 -0.04 2.82 34.25
N GLY A 233 0.50 1.66 33.85
CA GLY A 233 -0.27 0.41 33.84
C GLY A 233 -1.23 0.30 32.65
N GLY A 234 -1.07 1.15 31.63
CA GLY A 234 -1.89 1.15 30.41
C GLY A 234 -1.55 0.05 29.40
N ASN A 235 -0.58 -0.82 29.67
CA ASN A 235 -0.22 -1.93 28.81
C ASN A 235 -1.42 -2.84 28.52
N GLY A 236 -1.49 -3.34 27.28
CA GLY A 236 -2.49 -4.31 26.87
C GLY A 236 -2.04 -5.75 27.06
N THR A 237 -2.83 -6.66 26.52
CA THR A 237 -2.52 -8.10 26.48
C THR A 237 -1.99 -8.52 25.10
N ASN A 238 -2.17 -7.66 24.08
CA ASN A 238 -1.93 -7.97 22.67
C ASN A 238 -2.58 -9.30 22.20
N ALA A 239 -3.70 -9.66 22.80
CA ALA A 239 -4.37 -10.94 22.49
C ALA A 239 -4.86 -11.02 21.03
N SER A 240 -5.03 -9.88 20.35
CA SER A 240 -5.39 -9.82 18.95
C SER A 240 -4.17 -9.96 17.99
N GLY A 241 -2.95 -9.75 18.49
CA GLY A 241 -1.75 -9.63 17.67
C GLY A 241 -1.60 -8.29 16.92
N PHE A 242 -2.53 -7.35 17.09
CA PHE A 242 -2.51 -6.04 16.41
C PHE A 242 -1.34 -5.14 16.83
N THR A 243 -0.87 -5.28 18.06
CA THR A 243 0.32 -4.62 18.61
C THR A 243 0.25 -3.09 18.59
N ALA A 244 -0.88 -2.49 18.93
CA ALA A 244 -1.02 -1.04 18.99
C ALA A 244 0.02 -0.42 19.95
N LEU A 245 0.88 0.45 19.41
CA LEU A 245 1.95 1.13 20.14
C LEU A 245 1.54 2.55 20.53
N PRO A 246 1.96 3.05 21.71
CA PRO A 246 1.57 4.37 22.20
C PRO A 246 2.45 5.49 21.62
N GLY A 247 2.40 5.68 20.30
CA GLY A 247 3.23 6.64 19.58
C GLY A 247 2.87 8.11 19.79
N GLY A 248 1.80 8.41 20.52
CA GLY A 248 1.30 9.77 20.68
C GLY A 248 0.76 10.36 19.38
N TYR A 249 0.70 11.69 19.32
CA TYR A 249 0.27 12.40 18.10
C TYR A 249 0.96 13.76 17.97
N ARG A 250 0.95 14.30 16.74
CA ARG A 250 1.33 15.68 16.47
C ARG A 250 0.08 16.55 16.35
N TYR A 251 0.04 17.65 17.08
CA TYR A 251 -1.07 18.60 17.03
C TYR A 251 -0.85 19.70 15.96
N THR A 252 -1.90 20.44 15.63
CA THR A 252 -1.88 21.49 14.58
C THR A 252 -0.88 22.61 14.83
N ASN A 253 -0.50 22.84 16.09
CA ASN A 253 0.52 23.82 16.49
C ASN A 253 1.98 23.35 16.25
N GLY A 254 2.18 22.13 15.73
CA GLY A 254 3.50 21.55 15.47
C GLY A 254 4.15 20.82 16.63
N ASN A 255 3.53 20.82 17.79
CA ASN A 255 4.02 20.11 18.98
C ASN A 255 3.48 18.68 19.03
N PHE A 256 4.20 17.84 19.80
CA PHE A 256 3.86 16.43 20.03
C PHE A 256 3.28 16.23 21.44
N TYR A 257 2.28 15.34 21.55
CA TYR A 257 1.56 15.11 22.80
C TYR A 257 1.25 13.63 23.00
N ASP A 258 0.95 13.27 24.23
CA ASP A 258 0.44 11.98 24.69
C ASP A 258 1.32 10.78 24.32
N PHE A 259 2.64 11.00 24.25
CA PHE A 259 3.60 9.91 24.10
C PHE A 259 3.46 8.91 25.25
N THR A 260 3.42 7.64 24.96
CA THR A 260 3.14 6.52 25.89
C THR A 260 1.72 6.45 26.43
N TYR A 261 0.84 7.38 26.09
CA TYR A 261 -0.56 7.43 26.56
C TYR A 261 -1.59 7.15 25.45
N SER A 262 -1.27 7.49 24.20
CA SER A 262 -2.22 7.44 23.10
C SER A 262 -1.63 6.72 21.88
N ALA A 263 -2.48 5.99 21.17
CA ALA A 263 -2.27 5.52 19.81
C ALA A 263 -3.41 6.06 18.94
N SER A 264 -3.06 6.61 17.78
CA SER A 264 -4.03 7.12 16.78
C SER A 264 -3.82 6.37 15.48
N PHE A 265 -4.92 5.84 14.92
CA PHE A 265 -4.92 5.05 13.68
C PHE A 265 -5.89 5.65 12.67
#